data_7cf5d25ccd95ce47ec0fb316ecc45618
#
_entry.id   7cf5d25ccd95ce47ec0fb316ecc45618
#
_cell.length_a   1.000
_cell.length_b   1.000
_cell.length_c   1.000
_cell.angle_alpha   90.00
_cell.angle_beta   90.00
_cell.angle_gamma   90.00
#
_symmetry.space_group_name_H-M   'P 1'
#
loop_
_entity.id
_entity.type
_entity.pdbx_description
1 polymer ?
#
loop_
_entity_poly.entity_id
_entity_poly.type
_entity_poly.pdbx_seq_one_letter_code
_entity_poly.pdbx_strand_id
1 'polypeptide(L)'
;VTAAAILLGLLGAAACVTVGILIGLSRAGRRSAAPEDPPGARVQEIPGPREQPLSSLVVEALDQGVVVIDSDERAVLVNPAARAMGVLDVDRLIFPELSDLALKCRESATIVSGTVDLPLGRLGREPIALTVTAVPLRAVDEESVDVVGLLLADVSDQRRLEAVRRDFVANVSHELKTPVGALVLLAEAVQDASDDPETVARFAGRMQHEGARLARLVGELMELSRVQGMDPMPAATVVDVRSLVEDSADRARLAAERAGIVV
;
A
#
# COMPACT_ATOMS: atom_id res chain seq x y z
N VAL A 1 -4.78 11.98 9.91
CA VAL A 1 -6.03 11.26 10.27
C VAL A 1 -5.94 9.79 9.84
N THR A 2 -5.30 9.48 8.71
CA THR A 2 -5.23 8.12 8.15
C THR A 2 -4.27 7.18 8.88
N ALA A 3 -3.13 7.65 9.36
CA ALA A 3 -2.15 6.82 10.07
C ALA A 3 -2.67 6.32 11.43
N ALA A 4 -3.40 7.16 12.16
CA ALA A 4 -4.00 6.79 13.43
C ALA A 4 -5.15 5.78 13.27
N ALA A 5 -5.93 5.86 12.19
CA ALA A 5 -7.00 4.90 11.90
C ALA A 5 -6.46 3.52 11.51
N ILE A 6 -5.34 3.47 10.77
CA ILE A 6 -4.66 2.22 10.42
C ILE A 6 -4.04 1.58 11.67
N LEU A 7 -3.43 2.40 12.55
CA LEU A 7 -2.86 1.91 13.81
C LEU A 7 -3.93 1.36 14.76
N LEU A 8 -5.09 2.02 14.84
CA LEU A 8 -6.23 1.55 15.65
C LEU A 8 -6.84 0.26 15.09
N GLY A 9 -6.94 0.14 13.75
CA GLY A 9 -7.40 -1.07 13.09
C GLY A 9 -6.46 -2.26 13.29
N LEU A 10 -5.14 -2.02 13.23
CA LEU A 10 -4.11 -3.03 13.49
C LEU A 10 -4.10 -3.48 14.95
N LEU A 11 -4.27 -2.57 15.91
CA LEU A 11 -4.40 -2.89 17.33
C LEU A 11 -5.67 -3.69 17.64
N GLY A 12 -6.79 -3.36 16.99
CA GLY A 12 -8.04 -4.11 17.13
C GLY A 12 -7.96 -5.53 16.58
N ALA A 13 -7.34 -5.71 15.41
CA ALA A 13 -7.12 -7.02 14.80
C ALA A 13 -6.15 -7.87 15.63
N ALA A 14 -5.06 -7.30 16.15
CA ALA A 14 -4.14 -7.99 17.04
C ALA A 14 -4.82 -8.46 18.34
N ALA A 15 -5.67 -7.63 18.93
CA ALA A 15 -6.41 -8.00 20.14
C ALA A 15 -7.42 -9.14 19.90
N CYS A 16 -8.11 -9.16 18.75
CA CYS A 16 -9.03 -10.25 18.41
C CYS A 16 -8.31 -11.56 18.14
N VAL A 17 -7.14 -11.54 17.49
CA VAL A 17 -6.33 -12.73 17.21
C VAL A 17 -5.76 -13.31 18.49
N THR A 18 -5.26 -12.47 19.41
CA THR A 18 -4.72 -12.94 20.70
C THR A 18 -5.80 -13.59 21.57
N VAL A 19 -7.00 -13.02 21.64
CA VAL A 19 -8.14 -13.60 22.38
C VAL A 19 -8.59 -14.92 21.75
N GLY A 20 -8.66 -15.00 20.40
CA GLY A 20 -9.07 -16.22 19.71
C GLY A 20 -8.08 -17.38 19.88
N ILE A 21 -6.78 -17.11 19.82
CA ILE A 21 -5.72 -18.12 20.02
C ILE A 21 -5.68 -18.58 21.47
N LEU A 22 -5.82 -17.68 22.46
CA LEU A 22 -5.89 -18.01 23.87
C LEU A 22 -7.07 -18.94 24.20
N ILE A 23 -8.25 -18.70 23.60
CA ILE A 23 -9.43 -19.57 23.77
C ILE A 23 -9.20 -20.94 23.11
N GLY A 24 -8.52 -20.98 21.96
CA GLY A 24 -8.20 -22.22 21.25
C GLY A 24 -7.21 -23.11 22.00
N LEU A 25 -6.15 -22.53 22.55
CA LEU A 25 -5.11 -23.26 23.29
C LEU A 25 -5.61 -23.76 24.66
N SER A 26 -6.46 -23.00 25.36
CA SER A 26 -7.02 -23.43 26.66
C SER A 26 -7.99 -24.61 26.56
N ARG A 27 -8.59 -24.86 25.36
CA ARG A 27 -9.44 -26.04 25.14
C ARG A 27 -8.68 -27.30 24.74
N ALA A 28 -7.47 -27.16 24.20
CA ALA A 28 -6.64 -28.31 23.81
C ALA A 28 -6.05 -29.07 25.02
N GLY A 29 -5.92 -28.42 26.18
CA GLY A 29 -5.31 -28.98 27.37
C GLY A 29 -6.21 -29.81 28.32
N ARG A 30 -7.53 -29.83 28.13
CA ARG A 30 -8.44 -30.62 28.98
C ARG A 30 -8.88 -31.91 28.27
N ARG A 31 -7.99 -32.88 28.19
CA ARG A 31 -8.39 -34.28 27.99
C ARG A 31 -8.68 -34.90 29.36
N SER A 32 -9.95 -34.90 29.75
CA SER A 32 -10.47 -35.68 30.85
C SER A 32 -10.38 -37.16 30.51
N ALA A 33 -9.79 -37.94 31.43
CA ALA A 33 -9.80 -39.39 31.33
C ALA A 33 -11.24 -39.91 31.39
N ALA A 34 -11.68 -40.62 30.37
CA ALA A 34 -12.93 -41.34 30.32
C ALA A 34 -12.70 -42.81 30.77
N PRO A 35 -13.69 -43.48 31.41
CA PRO A 35 -13.56 -44.85 31.90
C PRO A 35 -13.57 -45.87 30.73
N GLU A 36 -12.81 -46.98 30.95
CA GLU A 36 -12.68 -48.10 30.03
C GLU A 36 -14.01 -48.82 29.84
N ASP A 37 -14.50 -48.89 28.59
CA ASP A 37 -15.60 -49.78 28.17
C ASP A 37 -15.05 -51.10 27.57
N PRO A 38 -15.78 -52.22 27.70
CA PRO A 38 -15.32 -53.55 27.36
C PRO A 38 -15.29 -53.81 25.83
N PRO A 39 -14.51 -54.85 25.37
CA PRO A 39 -14.22 -55.05 23.96
C PRO A 39 -15.39 -55.70 23.19
N GLY A 40 -16.00 -54.97 22.28
CA GLY A 40 -16.97 -55.54 21.35
C GLY A 40 -17.69 -54.52 20.50
N ALA A 41 -17.37 -54.52 19.22
CA ALA A 41 -17.92 -53.74 18.11
C ALA A 41 -17.12 -52.51 17.70
N ARG A 42 -16.19 -52.70 16.77
CA ARG A 42 -15.63 -51.61 15.95
C ARG A 42 -16.72 -51.07 15.04
N VAL A 43 -17.44 -50.06 15.52
CA VAL A 43 -18.11 -49.11 14.64
C VAL A 43 -17.00 -48.23 14.08
N GLN A 44 -16.74 -48.34 12.79
CA GLN A 44 -15.88 -47.42 12.06
C GLN A 44 -16.58 -46.08 12.06
N GLU A 45 -16.22 -45.22 13.04
CA GLU A 45 -16.64 -43.82 13.02
C GLU A 45 -16.06 -43.17 11.78
N ILE A 46 -16.93 -42.88 10.81
CA ILE A 46 -16.64 -41.97 9.71
C ILE A 46 -16.31 -40.63 10.38
N PRO A 47 -15.11 -40.05 10.19
CA PRO A 47 -14.82 -38.73 10.76
C PRO A 47 -15.80 -37.74 10.20
N GLY A 48 -16.73 -37.26 11.01
CA GLY A 48 -17.59 -36.13 10.68
C GLY A 48 -16.75 -34.91 10.30
N PRO A 49 -17.29 -33.96 9.55
CA PRO A 49 -16.56 -32.74 9.20
C PRO A 49 -16.04 -32.09 10.51
N ARG A 50 -14.71 -31.98 10.63
CA ARG A 50 -14.09 -31.32 11.76
C ARG A 50 -14.61 -29.89 11.76
N GLU A 51 -15.41 -29.54 12.76
CA GLU A 51 -15.80 -28.17 13.02
C GLU A 51 -14.50 -27.39 13.25
N GLN A 52 -14.06 -26.67 12.23
CA GLN A 52 -12.92 -25.76 12.39
C GLN A 52 -13.36 -24.67 13.37
N PRO A 53 -12.56 -24.37 14.40
CA PRO A 53 -12.91 -23.31 15.34
C PRO A 53 -13.06 -22.00 14.58
N LEU A 54 -14.07 -21.20 14.91
CA LEU A 54 -14.35 -19.91 14.26
C LEU A 54 -13.09 -19.01 14.17
N SER A 55 -12.18 -19.13 15.13
CA SER A 55 -10.90 -18.43 15.13
C SER A 55 -10.01 -18.78 13.94
N SER A 56 -9.98 -20.04 13.49
CA SER A 56 -9.19 -20.43 12.31
C SER A 56 -9.80 -19.89 11.01
N LEU A 57 -11.13 -19.89 10.92
CA LEU A 57 -11.82 -19.32 9.75
C LEU A 57 -11.58 -17.81 9.61
N VAL A 58 -11.56 -17.09 10.75
CA VAL A 58 -11.25 -15.65 10.74
C VAL A 58 -9.80 -15.42 10.26
N VAL A 59 -8.83 -16.18 10.78
CA VAL A 59 -7.42 -16.04 10.37
C VAL A 59 -7.22 -16.40 8.89
N GLU A 60 -7.93 -17.41 8.39
CA GLU A 60 -7.89 -17.80 6.99
C GLU A 60 -8.49 -16.75 6.04
N ALA A 61 -9.47 -15.98 6.50
CA ALA A 61 -10.15 -14.95 5.71
C ALA A 61 -9.45 -13.58 5.73
N LEU A 62 -8.38 -13.40 6.51
CA LEU A 62 -7.63 -12.16 6.55
C LEU A 62 -6.79 -11.97 5.28
N ASP A 63 -6.87 -10.77 4.69
CA ASP A 63 -6.01 -10.34 3.57
C ASP A 63 -4.57 -10.09 4.02
N GLN A 64 -4.35 -9.88 5.32
CA GLN A 64 -3.03 -9.76 5.91
C GLN A 64 -2.41 -11.14 6.11
N GLY A 65 -1.11 -11.28 5.81
CA GLY A 65 -0.36 -12.48 6.14
C GLY A 65 -0.26 -12.67 7.65
N VAL A 66 -0.58 -13.87 8.13
CA VAL A 66 -0.44 -14.26 9.52
C VAL A 66 0.45 -15.48 9.59
N VAL A 67 1.55 -15.36 10.34
CA VAL A 67 2.47 -16.46 10.65
C VAL A 67 2.64 -16.52 12.16
N VAL A 68 2.49 -17.68 12.74
CA VAL A 68 2.78 -17.92 14.15
C VAL A 68 3.96 -18.88 14.23
N ILE A 69 5.01 -18.50 14.94
CA ILE A 69 6.23 -19.30 15.09
C ILE A 69 6.45 -19.68 16.55
N ASP A 70 6.99 -20.88 16.77
CA ASP A 70 7.38 -21.39 18.08
C ASP A 70 8.80 -20.95 18.49
N SER A 71 9.29 -21.49 19.61
CA SER A 71 10.64 -21.24 20.13
C SER A 71 11.76 -21.76 19.23
N ASP A 72 11.47 -22.76 18.37
CA ASP A 72 12.41 -23.35 17.41
C ASP A 72 12.37 -22.65 16.03
N GLU A 73 11.68 -21.49 15.94
CA GLU A 73 11.45 -20.74 14.71
C GLU A 73 10.67 -21.50 13.64
N ARG A 74 9.84 -22.47 14.04
CA ARG A 74 8.97 -23.19 13.14
C ARG A 74 7.58 -22.56 13.11
N ALA A 75 7.04 -22.48 11.91
CA ALA A 75 5.69 -21.96 11.72
C ALA A 75 4.65 -23.00 12.14
N VAL A 76 3.94 -22.72 13.23
CA VAL A 76 2.83 -23.55 13.76
C VAL A 76 1.48 -23.15 13.19
N LEU A 77 1.36 -21.91 12.66
CA LEU A 77 0.16 -21.46 11.95
C LEU A 77 0.58 -20.51 10.82
N VAL A 78 0.00 -20.71 9.65
CA VAL A 78 0.22 -19.88 8.45
C VAL A 78 -1.09 -19.76 7.69
N ASN A 79 -1.56 -18.55 7.46
CA ASN A 79 -2.76 -18.31 6.66
C ASN A 79 -2.46 -18.29 5.15
N PRO A 80 -3.48 -18.34 4.28
CA PRO A 80 -3.29 -18.29 2.83
C PRO A 80 -2.57 -17.05 2.33
N ALA A 81 -2.82 -15.87 2.92
CA ALA A 81 -2.18 -14.62 2.53
C ALA A 81 -0.66 -14.66 2.78
N ALA A 82 -0.20 -15.14 3.93
CA ALA A 82 1.24 -15.29 4.22
C ALA A 82 1.92 -16.29 3.26
N ARG A 83 1.24 -17.37 2.90
CA ARG A 83 1.75 -18.33 1.89
C ARG A 83 1.88 -17.69 0.52
N ALA A 84 0.92 -16.88 0.10
CA ALA A 84 0.95 -16.15 -1.16
C ALA A 84 2.11 -15.14 -1.24
N MET A 85 2.48 -14.52 -0.11
CA MET A 85 3.62 -13.61 0.01
C MET A 85 4.97 -14.34 -0.14
N GLY A 86 5.01 -15.67 0.05
CA GLY A 86 6.22 -16.47 -0.14
C GLY A 86 7.29 -16.20 0.91
N VAL A 87 6.90 -15.89 2.15
CA VAL A 87 7.82 -15.59 3.26
C VAL A 87 8.36 -16.84 3.96
N LEU A 88 7.86 -18.02 3.59
CA LEU A 88 8.21 -19.29 4.21
C LEU A 88 8.75 -20.29 3.18
N ASP A 89 9.73 -21.07 3.59
CA ASP A 89 10.15 -22.31 2.94
C ASP A 89 9.79 -23.49 3.86
N VAL A 90 8.81 -24.28 3.45
CA VAL A 90 8.18 -25.36 4.23
C VAL A 90 7.54 -24.81 5.51
N ASP A 91 8.28 -24.79 6.63
CA ASP A 91 7.84 -24.37 7.96
C ASP A 91 8.75 -23.30 8.58
N ARG A 92 9.70 -22.71 7.83
CA ARG A 92 10.65 -21.72 8.32
C ARG A 92 10.59 -20.41 7.55
N LEU A 93 10.84 -19.30 8.25
CA LEU A 93 10.98 -18.00 7.62
C LEU A 93 12.23 -17.99 6.72
N ILE A 94 12.06 -17.50 5.48
CA ILE A 94 13.16 -17.42 4.50
C ILE A 94 14.03 -16.17 4.76
N PHE A 95 13.42 -15.11 5.25
CA PHE A 95 14.03 -13.79 5.35
C PHE A 95 14.53 -13.54 6.76
N PRO A 96 15.85 -13.35 6.96
CA PRO A 96 16.46 -13.10 8.25
C PRO A 96 15.83 -11.90 9.00
N GLU A 97 15.40 -10.88 8.26
CA GLU A 97 14.79 -9.67 8.80
C GLU A 97 13.49 -9.97 9.56
N LEU A 98 12.73 -10.98 9.12
CA LEU A 98 11.51 -11.44 9.79
C LEU A 98 11.86 -12.20 11.08
N SER A 99 12.89 -13.05 11.03
CA SER A 99 13.40 -13.77 12.21
C SER A 99 13.95 -12.81 13.26
N ASP A 100 14.68 -11.77 12.84
CA ASP A 100 15.20 -10.74 13.75
C ASP A 100 14.09 -9.97 14.47
N LEU A 101 13.00 -9.63 13.77
CA LEU A 101 11.84 -8.98 14.38
C LEU A 101 11.15 -9.90 15.39
N ALA A 102 11.01 -11.17 15.06
CA ALA A 102 10.43 -12.16 15.95
C ALA A 102 11.29 -12.37 17.21
N LEU A 103 12.62 -12.45 17.06
CA LEU A 103 13.56 -12.56 18.16
C LEU A 103 13.49 -11.35 19.10
N LYS A 104 13.55 -10.14 18.54
CA LYS A 104 13.40 -8.89 19.33
C LYS A 104 12.08 -8.84 20.09
N CYS A 105 10.99 -9.28 19.46
CA CYS A 105 9.68 -9.36 20.11
C CYS A 105 9.68 -10.35 21.29
N ARG A 106 10.31 -11.51 21.12
CA ARG A 106 10.45 -12.54 22.16
C ARG A 106 11.29 -12.03 23.34
N GLU A 107 12.44 -11.43 23.06
CA GLU A 107 13.35 -10.92 24.10
C GLU A 107 12.75 -9.75 24.89
N SER A 108 12.10 -8.82 24.19
CA SER A 108 11.50 -7.64 24.84
C SER A 108 10.14 -7.94 25.48
N ALA A 109 9.50 -9.05 25.08
CA ALA A 109 8.13 -9.40 25.44
C ALA A 109 7.11 -8.28 25.14
N THR A 110 7.40 -7.45 24.11
CA THR A 110 6.58 -6.33 23.65
C THR A 110 6.29 -6.44 22.15
N ILE A 111 5.29 -5.73 21.68
CA ILE A 111 5.00 -5.63 20.24
C ILE A 111 6.13 -4.87 19.56
N VAL A 112 6.69 -5.47 18.51
CA VAL A 112 7.74 -4.87 17.68
C VAL A 112 7.22 -4.73 16.26
N SER A 113 7.34 -3.54 15.68
CA SER A 113 6.96 -3.31 14.28
C SER A 113 8.15 -2.84 13.47
N GLY A 114 8.20 -3.26 12.23
CA GLY A 114 9.24 -2.88 11.28
C GLY A 114 8.73 -2.95 9.86
N THR A 115 9.54 -2.43 8.92
CA THR A 115 9.29 -2.58 7.50
C THR A 115 10.42 -3.38 6.89
N VAL A 116 10.06 -4.36 6.07
CA VAL A 116 11.00 -5.27 5.42
C VAL A 116 10.74 -5.23 3.92
N ASP A 117 11.80 -4.96 3.16
CA ASP A 117 11.76 -5.01 1.70
C ASP A 117 12.27 -6.39 1.27
N LEU A 118 11.35 -7.21 0.76
CA LEU A 118 11.69 -8.54 0.27
C LEU A 118 12.22 -8.43 -1.16
N PRO A 119 13.43 -8.92 -1.44
CA PRO A 119 13.98 -8.92 -2.79
C PRO A 119 13.12 -9.75 -3.74
N LEU A 120 13.32 -9.55 -5.05
CA LEU A 120 12.70 -10.34 -6.12
C LEU A 120 12.68 -11.82 -5.77
N GLY A 121 11.48 -12.36 -5.56
CA GLY A 121 11.30 -13.76 -5.21
C GLY A 121 11.89 -14.69 -6.27
N ARG A 122 12.22 -15.93 -5.89
CA ARG A 122 12.77 -17.01 -6.74
C ARG A 122 12.01 -17.29 -8.04
N LEU A 123 10.87 -16.62 -8.29
CA LEU A 123 9.95 -16.83 -9.42
C LEU A 123 9.75 -15.56 -10.28
N GLY A 124 10.66 -14.57 -10.26
CA GLY A 124 10.54 -13.37 -11.10
C GLY A 124 9.41 -12.44 -10.66
N ARG A 125 8.97 -12.53 -9.41
CA ARG A 125 8.01 -11.59 -8.82
C ARG A 125 8.68 -10.26 -8.51
N GLU A 126 7.90 -9.18 -8.58
CA GLU A 126 8.35 -7.85 -8.17
C GLU A 126 8.72 -7.82 -6.67
N PRO A 127 9.65 -6.93 -6.25
CA PRO A 127 9.98 -6.73 -4.84
C PRO A 127 8.72 -6.37 -4.06
N ILE A 128 8.53 -6.97 -2.89
CA ILE A 128 7.39 -6.73 -2.02
C ILE A 128 7.87 -5.96 -0.79
N ALA A 129 7.22 -4.85 -0.49
CA ALA A 129 7.45 -4.10 0.76
C ALA A 129 6.41 -4.54 1.80
N LEU A 130 6.88 -5.15 2.88
CA LEU A 130 6.00 -5.59 3.97
C LEU A 130 6.14 -4.68 5.19
N THR A 131 5.01 -4.29 5.77
CA THR A 131 4.96 -3.85 7.16
C THR A 131 4.69 -5.07 8.02
N VAL A 132 5.60 -5.32 8.97
CA VAL A 132 5.58 -6.50 9.85
C VAL A 132 5.33 -6.04 11.27
N THR A 133 4.37 -6.67 11.93
CA THR A 133 4.12 -6.47 13.36
C THR A 133 4.28 -7.81 14.06
N ALA A 134 5.30 -7.94 14.90
CA ALA A 134 5.56 -9.09 15.74
C ALA A 134 4.86 -8.89 17.09
N VAL A 135 4.04 -9.86 17.48
CA VAL A 135 3.23 -9.84 18.70
C VAL A 135 3.62 -11.02 19.59
N PRO A 136 4.02 -10.79 20.86
CA PRO A 136 4.30 -11.87 21.77
C PRO A 136 3.00 -12.57 22.20
N LEU A 137 2.93 -13.88 21.97
CA LEU A 137 1.80 -14.70 22.38
C LEU A 137 2.21 -15.53 23.59
N ARG A 138 1.46 -15.39 24.71
CA ARG A 138 1.72 -16.10 25.95
C ARG A 138 0.58 -17.08 26.23
N ALA A 139 0.91 -18.26 26.69
CA ALA A 139 -0.09 -19.11 27.32
C ALA A 139 -0.48 -18.53 28.69
N VAL A 140 -1.71 -18.80 29.14
CA VAL A 140 -2.32 -18.13 30.31
C VAL A 140 -1.53 -18.38 31.59
N ASP A 141 -0.72 -19.45 31.67
CA ASP A 141 0.00 -19.90 32.86
C ASP A 141 1.54 -19.84 32.70
N GLU A 142 2.08 -19.22 31.63
CA GLU A 142 3.52 -19.18 31.35
C GLU A 142 4.06 -17.74 31.37
N GLU A 143 5.17 -17.52 32.11
CA GLU A 143 5.89 -16.24 32.13
C GLU A 143 6.74 -16.03 30.87
N SER A 144 7.10 -17.11 30.14
CA SER A 144 7.92 -17.07 28.96
C SER A 144 7.10 -16.76 27.71
N VAL A 145 7.70 -16.07 26.74
CA VAL A 145 7.12 -15.86 25.39
C VAL A 145 7.65 -16.97 24.48
N ASP A 146 6.94 -18.07 24.41
CA ASP A 146 7.36 -19.22 23.59
C ASP A 146 6.89 -19.11 22.14
N VAL A 147 5.86 -18.30 21.89
CA VAL A 147 5.23 -18.18 20.59
C VAL A 147 5.16 -16.71 20.18
N VAL A 148 5.49 -16.42 18.93
CA VAL A 148 5.40 -15.07 18.34
C VAL A 148 4.49 -15.10 17.13
N GLY A 149 3.51 -14.20 17.09
CA GLY A 149 2.68 -13.95 15.93
C GLY A 149 3.28 -12.84 15.06
N LEU A 150 3.42 -13.09 13.76
CA LEU A 150 3.81 -12.10 12.76
C LEU A 150 2.61 -11.73 11.92
N LEU A 151 2.26 -10.46 11.91
CA LEU A 151 1.25 -9.87 11.03
C LEU A 151 1.99 -9.17 9.89
N LEU A 152 1.71 -9.56 8.65
CA LEU A 152 2.38 -9.11 7.44
C LEU A 152 1.39 -8.35 6.57
N ALA A 153 1.62 -7.07 6.35
CA ALA A 153 0.82 -6.25 5.44
C ALA A 153 1.65 -5.86 4.22
N ASP A 154 1.19 -6.21 3.03
CA ASP A 154 1.81 -5.73 1.79
C ASP A 154 1.47 -4.25 1.60
N VAL A 155 2.51 -3.42 1.58
CA VAL A 155 2.41 -1.96 1.39
C VAL A 155 3.08 -1.52 0.10
N SER A 156 3.35 -2.44 -0.82
CA SER A 156 4.06 -2.18 -2.08
C SER A 156 3.35 -1.13 -2.92
N ASP A 157 2.04 -1.31 -3.14
CA ASP A 157 1.24 -0.38 -3.95
C ASP A 157 1.12 0.99 -3.28
N GLN A 158 0.93 1.03 -1.96
CA GLN A 158 0.90 2.28 -1.21
C GLN A 158 2.23 3.03 -1.34
N ARG A 159 3.36 2.33 -1.18
CA ARG A 159 4.71 2.93 -1.32
C ARG A 159 4.98 3.42 -2.75
N ARG A 160 4.55 2.65 -3.77
CA ARG A 160 4.65 3.08 -5.16
C ARG A 160 3.86 4.37 -5.39
N LEU A 161 2.64 4.43 -4.91
CA LEU A 161 1.79 5.62 -5.03
C LEU A 161 2.43 6.83 -4.33
N GLU A 162 2.96 6.63 -3.13
CA GLU A 162 3.65 7.69 -2.37
C GLU A 162 4.94 8.14 -3.06
N ALA A 163 5.70 7.21 -3.67
CA ALA A 163 6.90 7.54 -4.45
C ALA A 163 6.54 8.36 -5.69
N VAL A 164 5.56 7.90 -6.48
CA VAL A 164 5.07 8.64 -7.66
C VAL A 164 4.58 10.04 -7.28
N ARG A 165 3.84 10.16 -6.17
CA ARG A 165 3.36 11.47 -5.68
C ARG A 165 4.52 12.38 -5.27
N ARG A 166 5.55 11.85 -4.61
CA ARG A 166 6.72 12.61 -4.21
C ARG A 166 7.51 13.10 -5.41
N ASP A 167 7.75 12.20 -6.37
CA ASP A 167 8.47 12.52 -7.60
C ASP A 167 7.70 13.55 -8.44
N PHE A 168 6.38 13.43 -8.50
CA PHE A 168 5.51 14.41 -9.14
C PHE A 168 5.68 15.80 -8.52
N VAL A 169 5.59 15.94 -7.20
CA VAL A 169 5.75 17.22 -6.51
C VAL A 169 7.15 17.81 -6.74
N ALA A 170 8.19 16.99 -6.72
CA ALA A 170 9.55 17.42 -6.99
C ALA A 170 9.70 17.94 -8.43
N ASN A 171 9.22 17.19 -9.42
CA ASN A 171 9.28 17.55 -10.84
C ASN A 171 8.49 18.83 -11.12
N VAL A 172 7.27 18.95 -10.60
CA VAL A 172 6.44 20.18 -10.70
C VAL A 172 7.19 21.37 -10.14
N SER A 173 7.80 21.23 -8.96
CA SER A 173 8.54 22.32 -8.31
C SER A 173 9.73 22.77 -9.18
N HIS A 174 10.44 21.84 -9.82
CA HIS A 174 11.55 22.14 -10.73
C HIS A 174 11.05 22.81 -12.02
N GLU A 175 9.98 22.30 -12.64
CA GLU A 175 9.40 22.86 -13.87
C GLU A 175 8.80 24.26 -13.66
N LEU A 176 8.31 24.59 -12.48
CA LEU A 176 7.80 25.92 -12.14
C LEU A 176 8.93 26.90 -11.77
N LYS A 177 10.00 26.45 -11.14
CA LYS A 177 11.11 27.31 -10.69
C LYS A 177 11.83 27.99 -11.87
N THR A 178 12.01 27.28 -12.98
CA THR A 178 12.71 27.80 -14.17
C THR A 178 11.98 28.97 -14.81
N PRO A 179 10.68 28.90 -15.19
CA PRO A 179 9.98 30.03 -15.78
C PRO A 179 9.82 31.20 -14.79
N VAL A 180 9.62 30.91 -13.51
CA VAL A 180 9.56 31.96 -12.49
C VAL A 180 10.89 32.71 -12.38
N GLY A 181 12.00 32.00 -12.37
CA GLY A 181 13.34 32.61 -12.36
C GLY A 181 13.59 33.46 -13.61
N ALA A 182 13.17 32.96 -14.79
CA ALA A 182 13.27 33.72 -16.04
C ALA A 182 12.44 35.00 -16.02
N LEU A 183 11.20 34.96 -15.47
CA LEU A 183 10.34 36.13 -15.31
C LEU A 183 10.97 37.18 -14.39
N VAL A 184 11.60 36.77 -13.29
CA VAL A 184 12.29 37.70 -12.36
C VAL A 184 13.45 38.39 -13.07
N LEU A 185 14.32 37.64 -13.76
CA LEU A 185 15.45 38.20 -14.49
C LEU A 185 15.02 39.13 -15.63
N LEU A 186 13.94 38.78 -16.35
CA LEU A 186 13.37 39.65 -17.40
C LEU A 186 12.79 40.92 -16.82
N ALA A 187 12.16 40.87 -15.63
CA ALA A 187 11.64 42.04 -14.95
C ALA A 187 12.77 42.98 -14.49
N GLU A 188 13.86 42.44 -13.96
CA GLU A 188 15.07 43.22 -13.65
C GLU A 188 15.66 43.88 -14.89
N ALA A 189 15.77 43.12 -16.00
CA ALA A 189 16.27 43.66 -17.26
C ALA A 189 15.37 44.76 -17.84
N VAL A 190 14.05 44.72 -17.65
CA VAL A 190 13.12 45.80 -18.05
C VAL A 190 13.39 47.04 -17.22
N GLN A 191 13.66 46.92 -15.90
CA GLN A 191 13.98 48.04 -15.05
C GLN A 191 15.30 48.71 -15.42
N ASP A 192 16.32 47.92 -15.71
CA ASP A 192 17.64 48.41 -16.09
C ASP A 192 17.66 49.06 -17.49
N ALA A 193 16.75 48.66 -18.39
CA ALA A 193 16.62 49.18 -19.72
C ALA A 193 15.59 50.32 -19.83
N SER A 194 15.21 50.97 -18.75
CA SER A 194 14.12 51.96 -18.67
C SER A 194 14.23 53.10 -19.73
N ASP A 195 15.44 53.43 -20.11
CA ASP A 195 15.73 54.53 -21.08
C ASP A 195 15.75 54.03 -22.55
N ASP A 196 15.55 52.74 -22.81
CA ASP A 196 15.52 52.12 -24.12
C ASP A 196 14.18 51.42 -24.38
N PRO A 197 13.20 52.12 -25.01
CA PRO A 197 11.85 51.58 -25.23
C PRO A 197 11.83 50.31 -26.09
N GLU A 198 12.76 50.16 -27.04
CA GLU A 198 12.83 48.97 -27.90
C GLU A 198 13.28 47.73 -27.09
N THR A 199 14.26 47.87 -26.26
CA THR A 199 14.74 46.82 -25.35
C THR A 199 13.68 46.45 -24.30
N VAL A 200 12.97 47.45 -23.73
CA VAL A 200 11.84 47.21 -22.82
C VAL A 200 10.74 46.41 -23.52
N ALA A 201 10.33 46.79 -24.74
CA ALA A 201 9.29 46.08 -25.48
C ALA A 201 9.69 44.63 -25.76
N ARG A 202 10.96 44.39 -26.12
CA ARG A 202 11.49 43.03 -26.37
C ARG A 202 11.46 42.17 -25.12
N PHE A 203 11.89 42.70 -23.97
CA PHE A 203 11.86 41.93 -22.71
C PHE A 203 10.42 41.70 -22.21
N ALA A 204 9.53 42.69 -22.33
CA ALA A 204 8.13 42.55 -22.00
C ALA A 204 7.46 41.45 -22.85
N GLY A 205 7.77 41.40 -24.17
CA GLY A 205 7.27 40.31 -25.01
C GLY A 205 7.75 38.92 -24.60
N ARG A 206 9.01 38.81 -24.16
CA ARG A 206 9.52 37.56 -23.59
C ARG A 206 8.84 37.17 -22.27
N MET A 207 8.57 38.14 -21.38
CA MET A 207 7.81 37.93 -20.14
C MET A 207 6.40 37.39 -20.41
N GLN A 208 5.70 38.00 -21.43
CA GLN A 208 4.38 37.52 -21.83
C GLN A 208 4.43 36.07 -22.33
N HIS A 209 5.44 35.72 -23.14
CA HIS A 209 5.61 34.34 -23.61
C HIS A 209 5.86 33.34 -22.48
N GLU A 210 6.74 33.69 -21.53
CA GLU A 210 7.04 32.84 -20.39
C GLU A 210 5.86 32.73 -19.40
N GLY A 211 5.12 33.82 -19.21
CA GLY A 211 3.87 33.82 -18.44
C GLY A 211 2.79 32.93 -19.06
N ALA A 212 2.61 32.97 -20.39
CA ALA A 212 1.68 32.09 -21.09
C ALA A 212 2.09 30.60 -21.01
N ARG A 213 3.41 30.32 -21.05
CA ARG A 213 3.94 28.97 -20.84
C ARG A 213 3.64 28.47 -19.43
N LEU A 214 3.88 29.30 -18.41
CA LEU A 214 3.59 28.98 -17.02
C LEU A 214 2.10 28.71 -16.79
N ALA A 215 1.21 29.56 -17.32
CA ALA A 215 -0.23 29.37 -17.23
C ALA A 215 -0.70 28.03 -17.82
N ARG A 216 -0.12 27.61 -18.96
CA ARG A 216 -0.40 26.33 -19.58
C ARG A 216 0.06 25.15 -18.70
N LEU A 217 1.27 25.22 -18.16
CA LEU A 217 1.81 24.23 -17.23
C LEU A 217 0.91 24.05 -15.99
N VAL A 218 0.46 25.15 -15.41
CA VAL A 218 -0.49 25.11 -14.28
C VAL A 218 -1.82 24.48 -14.68
N GLY A 219 -2.32 24.78 -15.88
CA GLY A 219 -3.53 24.16 -16.43
C GLY A 219 -3.41 22.64 -16.56
N GLU A 220 -2.32 22.16 -17.14
CA GLU A 220 -2.03 20.72 -17.27
C GLU A 220 -1.94 20.02 -15.90
N LEU A 221 -1.33 20.68 -14.90
CA LEU A 221 -1.25 20.17 -13.53
C LEU A 221 -2.62 20.08 -12.86
N MET A 222 -3.48 21.07 -13.09
CA MET A 222 -4.84 21.04 -12.54
C MET A 222 -5.69 19.95 -13.17
N GLU A 223 -5.53 19.69 -14.48
CA GLU A 223 -6.21 18.58 -15.14
C GLU A 223 -5.74 17.23 -14.62
N LEU A 224 -4.42 17.04 -14.46
CA LEU A 224 -3.87 15.83 -13.88
C LEU A 224 -4.33 15.60 -12.42
N SER A 225 -4.36 16.67 -11.62
CA SER A 225 -4.87 16.61 -10.24
C SER A 225 -6.35 16.21 -10.18
N ARG A 226 -7.15 16.67 -11.13
CA ARG A 226 -8.57 16.25 -11.24
C ARG A 226 -8.69 14.77 -11.55
N VAL A 227 -7.89 14.25 -12.48
CA VAL A 227 -7.91 12.82 -12.83
C VAL A 227 -7.47 11.94 -11.65
N GLN A 228 -6.48 12.38 -10.87
CA GLN A 228 -6.01 11.64 -9.69
C GLN A 228 -6.93 11.74 -8.47
N GLY A 229 -7.71 12.81 -8.35
CA GLY A 229 -8.65 13.04 -7.25
C GLY A 229 -10.09 12.62 -7.54
N MET A 230 -10.38 12.17 -8.74
CA MET A 230 -11.72 11.69 -9.09
C MET A 230 -11.93 10.31 -8.46
N ASP A 231 -12.97 10.23 -7.65
CA ASP A 231 -13.63 8.99 -7.27
C ASP A 231 -13.87 8.12 -8.52
N PRO A 232 -13.75 6.80 -8.42
CA PRO A 232 -13.79 5.94 -9.59
C PRO A 232 -15.07 6.14 -10.39
N MET A 233 -14.91 6.66 -11.57
CA MET A 233 -15.90 6.84 -12.62
C MET A 233 -17.15 7.64 -12.23
N PRO A 234 -17.30 8.90 -12.69
CA PRO A 234 -18.61 9.51 -12.73
C PRO A 234 -19.57 8.60 -13.50
N ALA A 235 -20.81 8.53 -13.06
CA ALA A 235 -21.82 7.67 -13.66
C ALA A 235 -21.74 7.76 -15.19
N ALA A 236 -21.49 6.63 -15.84
CA ALA A 236 -21.37 6.59 -17.28
C ALA A 236 -22.67 7.11 -17.91
N THR A 237 -22.58 8.19 -18.66
CA THR A 237 -23.72 8.73 -19.44
C THR A 237 -23.61 8.26 -20.88
N VAL A 238 -24.77 7.95 -21.47
CA VAL A 238 -24.83 7.63 -22.89
C VAL A 238 -24.56 8.89 -23.68
N VAL A 239 -23.49 8.89 -24.48
CA VAL A 239 -23.07 10.04 -25.29
C VAL A 239 -23.25 9.68 -26.76
N ASP A 240 -23.83 10.60 -27.55
CA ASP A 240 -23.88 10.46 -29.01
C ASP A 240 -22.47 10.71 -29.58
N VAL A 241 -21.87 9.63 -30.07
CA VAL A 241 -20.51 9.67 -30.65
C VAL A 241 -20.44 10.61 -31.87
N ARG A 242 -21.52 10.72 -32.67
CA ARG A 242 -21.54 11.58 -33.83
C ARG A 242 -21.40 13.06 -33.43
N SER A 243 -22.19 13.52 -32.47
CA SER A 243 -22.13 14.91 -32.00
C SER A 243 -20.79 15.23 -31.39
N LEU A 244 -20.19 14.27 -30.62
CA LEU A 244 -18.87 14.44 -30.05
C LEU A 244 -17.76 14.60 -31.10
N VAL A 245 -17.83 13.83 -32.19
CA VAL A 245 -16.87 13.91 -33.28
C VAL A 245 -17.04 15.21 -34.07
N GLU A 246 -18.30 15.64 -34.37
CA GLU A 246 -18.59 16.89 -35.02
C GLU A 246 -18.09 18.10 -34.21
N ASP A 247 -18.37 18.15 -32.91
CA ASP A 247 -17.89 19.20 -32.00
C ASP A 247 -16.36 19.24 -31.92
N SER A 248 -15.72 18.08 -31.94
CA SER A 248 -14.25 17.97 -31.87
C SER A 248 -13.61 18.42 -33.18
N ALA A 249 -14.20 18.07 -34.33
CA ALA A 249 -13.76 18.50 -35.64
C ALA A 249 -13.91 20.04 -35.84
N ASP A 250 -15.01 20.62 -35.35
CA ASP A 250 -15.23 22.07 -35.43
C ASP A 250 -14.24 22.86 -34.56
N ARG A 251 -13.90 22.36 -33.39
CA ARG A 251 -12.83 22.96 -32.53
C ARG A 251 -11.46 22.87 -33.22
N ALA A 252 -11.15 21.71 -33.83
CA ALA A 252 -9.89 21.52 -34.55
C ALA A 252 -9.80 22.41 -35.82
N ARG A 253 -10.93 22.63 -36.53
CA ARG A 253 -11.00 23.45 -37.74
C ARG A 253 -10.54 24.89 -37.48
N LEU A 254 -10.96 25.50 -36.38
CA LEU A 254 -10.56 26.88 -36.05
C LEU A 254 -9.04 26.99 -35.78
N ALA A 255 -8.43 25.98 -35.22
CA ALA A 255 -6.98 25.92 -35.00
C ALA A 255 -6.23 25.66 -36.32
N ALA A 256 -6.76 24.81 -37.19
CA ALA A 256 -6.20 24.46 -38.47
C ALA A 256 -6.23 25.67 -39.44
N GLU A 257 -7.35 26.42 -39.50
CA GLU A 257 -7.47 27.64 -40.27
C GLU A 257 -6.42 28.69 -39.89
N ARG A 258 -6.18 28.87 -38.58
CA ARG A 258 -5.11 29.77 -38.07
C ARG A 258 -3.70 29.31 -38.46
N ALA A 259 -3.50 28.00 -38.62
CA ALA A 259 -2.25 27.39 -39.05
C ALA A 259 -2.12 27.25 -40.58
N GLY A 260 -3.15 27.62 -41.37
CA GLY A 260 -3.18 27.45 -42.82
C GLY A 260 -3.31 25.99 -43.27
N ILE A 261 -3.85 25.12 -42.43
CA ILE A 261 -4.05 23.69 -42.69
C ILE A 261 -5.51 23.47 -43.12
N VAL A 262 -5.74 22.76 -44.19
CA VAL A 262 -7.08 22.34 -44.66
C VAL A 262 -7.43 21.03 -43.96
N VAL A 263 -8.55 21.00 -43.20
CA VAL A 263 -9.08 19.82 -42.47
C VAL A 263 -10.37 19.37 -43.14
#